data_7c82b041be592fb70b3701b9c9ec3e43
#
_entry.id   7c82b041be592fb70b3701b9c9ec3e43
#
_cell.length_a   1.000
_cell.length_b   1.000
_cell.length_c   1.000
_cell.angle_alpha   90.00
_cell.angle_beta   90.00
_cell.angle_gamma   90.00
#
_symmetry.space_group_name_H-M   'P 1'
#
loop_
_entity.id
_entity.type
_entity.pdbx_description
1 polymer ?
#
loop_
_entity_poly.entity_id
_entity_poly.type
_entity_poly.pdbx_seq_one_letter_code
_entity_poly.pdbx_strand_id
1 'polypeptide(L)'
;MKKTCILSPDRQLTEEEQSLVWKKPPSHIESEAEKRIYEEIVRNWNRGEMKISTILLEGDAGSGKTQLAKALSADFNLPYTKVTCFADMDKSDVLGSILPVLSEKDDKSDTVEYRYYPSEIVRAYENGWLLEIQESTVIRDDAVL
;
A
#
# COMPACT_ATOMS: atom_id res chain seq x y z
N MET A 1 4.86 21.53 4.70
CA MET A 1 4.78 20.11 4.34
C MET A 1 3.48 19.53 4.87
N LYS A 2 2.69 18.90 4.01
CA LYS A 2 1.42 18.28 4.45
C LYS A 2 1.73 17.03 5.27
N LYS A 3 1.47 17.05 6.56
CA LYS A 3 1.66 15.90 7.46
C LYS A 3 0.38 15.10 7.71
N THR A 4 -0.73 15.50 7.11
CA THR A 4 -2.03 14.88 7.30
C THR A 4 -2.55 14.30 5.98
N CYS A 5 -3.27 13.19 6.06
CA CYS A 5 -3.95 12.59 4.91
C CYS A 5 -5.20 13.40 4.56
N ILE A 6 -5.44 13.64 3.28
CA ILE A 6 -6.64 14.38 2.84
C ILE A 6 -7.92 13.63 3.14
N LEU A 7 -7.89 12.30 3.01
CA LEU A 7 -9.06 11.44 3.28
C LEU A 7 -9.34 11.25 4.78
N SER A 8 -8.38 11.55 5.63
CA SER A 8 -8.48 11.43 7.09
C SER A 8 -7.71 12.59 7.73
N PRO A 9 -8.30 13.80 7.77
CA PRO A 9 -7.60 15.00 8.23
C PRO A 9 -7.11 14.93 9.68
N ASP A 10 -7.75 14.14 10.51
CA ASP A 10 -7.38 13.95 11.91
C ASP A 10 -6.17 13.03 12.10
N ARG A 11 -5.79 12.30 11.05
CA ARG A 11 -4.66 11.39 11.06
C ARG A 11 -3.36 12.13 10.72
N GLN A 12 -2.45 12.12 11.66
CA GLN A 12 -1.08 12.60 11.43
C GLN A 12 -0.20 11.43 10.97
N LEU A 13 0.57 11.67 9.91
CA LEU A 13 1.55 10.72 9.41
C LEU A 13 2.83 10.79 10.22
N THR A 14 3.43 9.64 10.51
CA THR A 14 4.77 9.56 11.09
C THR A 14 5.82 10.02 10.06
N GLU A 15 7.05 10.25 10.51
CA GLU A 15 8.15 10.59 9.59
C GLU A 15 8.42 9.47 8.58
N GLU A 16 8.35 8.22 9.02
CA GLU A 16 8.45 7.05 8.14
C GLU A 16 7.34 7.05 7.10
N GLU A 17 6.09 7.18 7.52
CA GLU A 17 4.94 7.24 6.61
C GLU A 17 5.05 8.40 5.62
N GLN A 18 5.50 9.57 6.08
CA GLN A 18 5.68 10.73 5.21
C GLN A 18 6.75 10.48 4.14
N SER A 19 7.77 9.69 4.46
CA SER A 19 8.80 9.29 3.47
C SER A 19 8.27 8.36 2.40
N LEU A 20 7.22 7.60 2.68
CA LEU A 20 6.56 6.68 1.74
C LEU A 20 5.55 7.38 0.82
N VAL A 21 5.19 8.61 1.10
CA VAL A 21 4.32 9.40 0.21
C VAL A 21 5.08 9.76 -1.06
N TRP A 22 4.51 9.40 -2.21
CA TRP A 22 5.14 9.71 -3.49
C TRP A 22 5.17 11.22 -3.74
N LYS A 23 6.23 11.68 -4.35
CA LYS A 23 6.41 13.10 -4.71
C LYS A 23 6.34 13.23 -6.22
N LYS A 24 5.42 14.05 -6.72
CA LYS A 24 5.32 14.34 -8.14
C LYS A 24 6.59 15.05 -8.63
N PRO A 25 7.24 14.53 -9.69
CA PRO A 25 8.34 15.24 -10.31
C PRO A 25 7.86 16.52 -10.99
N PRO A 26 8.72 17.52 -11.21
CA PRO A 26 8.33 18.76 -11.91
C PRO A 26 7.78 18.54 -13.32
N SER A 27 8.15 17.42 -13.96
CA SER A 27 7.68 17.02 -15.28
C SER A 27 6.33 16.30 -15.27
N HIS A 28 5.73 16.06 -14.10
CA HIS A 28 4.44 15.38 -14.01
C HIS A 28 3.33 16.22 -14.65
N ILE A 29 2.60 15.60 -15.57
CA ILE A 29 1.42 16.17 -16.17
C ILE A 29 0.20 15.48 -15.59
N GLU A 30 -0.68 16.24 -14.96
CA GLU A 30 -1.92 15.72 -14.42
C GLU A 30 -2.87 15.33 -15.55
N SER A 31 -3.20 14.04 -15.64
CA SER A 31 -4.12 13.53 -16.66
C SER A 31 -5.58 13.73 -16.23
N GLU A 32 -6.48 13.67 -17.20
CA GLU A 32 -7.93 13.69 -16.91
C GLU A 32 -8.36 12.49 -16.08
N ALA A 33 -7.74 11.32 -16.29
CA ALA A 33 -7.98 10.12 -15.50
C ALA A 33 -7.61 10.32 -14.03
N GLU A 34 -6.48 10.96 -13.76
CA GLU A 34 -6.03 11.29 -12.40
C GLU A 34 -7.04 12.20 -11.69
N LYS A 35 -7.46 13.26 -12.35
CA LYS A 35 -8.46 14.20 -11.81
C LYS A 35 -9.80 13.52 -11.54
N ARG A 36 -10.27 12.72 -12.49
CA ARG A 36 -11.54 12.01 -12.39
C ARG A 36 -11.54 11.02 -11.23
N ILE A 37 -10.49 10.22 -11.08
CA ILE A 37 -10.39 9.25 -10.00
C ILE A 37 -10.29 9.96 -8.65
N TYR A 38 -9.51 11.02 -8.56
CA TYR A 38 -9.43 11.84 -7.36
C TYR A 38 -10.80 12.38 -6.93
N GLU A 39 -11.53 12.99 -7.84
CA GLU A 39 -12.86 13.54 -7.57
C GLU A 39 -13.87 12.46 -7.17
N GLU A 40 -13.85 11.30 -7.83
CA GLU A 40 -14.74 10.18 -7.50
C GLU A 40 -14.45 9.61 -6.11
N ILE A 41 -13.18 9.46 -5.73
CA ILE A 41 -12.80 8.98 -4.41
C ILE A 41 -13.24 9.98 -3.35
N VAL A 42 -12.96 11.26 -3.52
CA VAL A 42 -13.37 12.31 -2.56
C VAL A 42 -14.88 12.37 -2.41
N ARG A 43 -15.61 12.31 -3.52
CA ARG A 43 -17.08 12.35 -3.52
C ARG A 43 -17.69 11.18 -2.76
N ASN A 44 -17.11 9.98 -2.89
CA ASN A 44 -17.67 8.76 -2.33
C ASN A 44 -17.09 8.38 -0.97
N TRP A 45 -16.00 9.00 -0.54
CA TRP A 45 -15.33 8.67 0.72
C TRP A 45 -16.20 8.91 1.94
N ASN A 46 -17.01 9.95 1.93
CA ASN A 46 -17.87 10.36 3.04
C ASN A 46 -19.32 9.89 2.91
N ARG A 47 -19.62 8.96 1.99
CA ARG A 47 -20.97 8.42 1.82
C ARG A 47 -21.29 7.28 2.78
N GLY A 48 -21.44 7.60 4.06
CA GLY A 48 -21.84 6.63 5.08
C GLY A 48 -20.90 5.45 5.21
N GLU A 49 -21.45 4.24 5.28
CA GLU A 49 -20.69 2.99 5.45
C GLU A 49 -20.04 2.46 4.16
N MET A 50 -20.48 2.92 3.01
CA MET A 50 -19.99 2.45 1.71
C MET A 50 -18.92 3.38 1.13
N LYS A 51 -17.69 3.19 1.56
CA LYS A 51 -16.54 3.89 0.99
C LYS A 51 -15.96 3.13 -0.19
N ILE A 52 -15.58 3.86 -1.25
CA ILE A 52 -14.79 3.27 -2.33
C ILE A 52 -13.35 3.15 -1.83
N SER A 53 -12.94 1.94 -1.53
CA SER A 53 -11.58 1.63 -1.06
C SER A 53 -10.76 0.81 -2.05
N THR A 54 -11.39 0.28 -3.08
CA THR A 54 -10.74 -0.57 -4.09
C THR A 54 -10.99 -0.03 -5.48
N ILE A 55 -9.93 0.11 -6.25
CA ILE A 55 -9.99 0.62 -7.63
C ILE A 55 -9.25 -0.38 -8.52
N LEU A 56 -9.90 -0.78 -9.60
CA LEU A 56 -9.27 -1.60 -10.64
C LEU A 56 -8.84 -0.70 -11.80
N LEU A 57 -7.56 -0.74 -12.13
CA LEU A 57 -6.99 -0.05 -13.28
C LEU A 57 -6.69 -1.07 -14.38
N GLU A 58 -7.41 -0.95 -15.48
CA GLU A 58 -7.21 -1.79 -16.67
C GLU A 58 -6.63 -0.96 -17.81
N GLY A 59 -5.78 -1.58 -18.60
CA GLY A 59 -5.17 -0.94 -19.77
C GLY A 59 -3.96 -1.69 -20.25
N ASP A 60 -3.48 -1.33 -21.43
CA ASP A 60 -2.30 -1.92 -22.05
C ASP A 60 -1.03 -1.60 -21.26
N ALA A 61 0.01 -2.40 -21.50
CA ALA A 61 1.33 -2.12 -20.97
C ALA A 61 1.79 -0.71 -21.43
N GLY A 62 2.34 0.07 -20.50
CA GLY A 62 2.78 1.43 -20.78
C GLY A 62 1.70 2.49 -20.82
N SER A 63 0.45 2.16 -20.45
CA SER A 63 -0.65 3.14 -20.39
C SER A 63 -0.60 4.11 -19.20
N GLY A 64 0.37 3.92 -18.29
CA GLY A 64 0.56 4.81 -17.14
C GLY A 64 -0.19 4.42 -15.86
N LYS A 65 -0.66 3.18 -15.74
CA LYS A 65 -1.38 2.70 -14.54
C LYS A 65 -0.57 2.88 -13.25
N THR A 66 0.70 2.50 -13.27
CA THR A 66 1.59 2.66 -12.10
C THR A 66 1.83 4.13 -11.77
N GLN A 67 2.02 4.97 -12.77
CA GLN A 67 2.18 6.41 -12.58
C GLN A 67 0.93 7.05 -11.98
N LEU A 68 -0.24 6.59 -12.40
CA LEU A 68 -1.52 7.04 -11.85
C LEU A 68 -1.65 6.66 -10.37
N ALA A 69 -1.32 5.43 -9.99
CA ALA A 69 -1.34 5.00 -8.59
C ALA A 69 -0.41 5.85 -7.71
N LYS A 70 0.80 6.11 -8.19
CA LYS A 70 1.76 6.98 -7.49
C LYS A 70 1.25 8.42 -7.39
N ALA A 71 0.65 8.95 -8.44
CA ALA A 71 0.08 10.29 -8.44
C ALA A 71 -1.04 10.44 -7.40
N LEU A 72 -1.88 9.43 -7.24
CA LEU A 72 -2.91 9.40 -6.21
C LEU A 72 -2.33 9.39 -4.78
N SER A 73 -1.21 8.70 -4.56
CA SER A 73 -0.48 8.81 -3.29
C SER A 73 -0.11 10.26 -2.97
N ALA A 74 0.44 10.97 -3.93
CA ALA A 74 0.80 12.38 -3.78
C ALA A 74 -0.43 13.27 -3.57
N ASP A 75 -1.50 13.03 -4.33
CA ASP A 75 -2.74 13.82 -4.27
C ASP A 75 -3.45 13.70 -2.93
N PHE A 76 -3.49 12.51 -2.35
CA PHE A 76 -4.13 12.26 -1.06
C PHE A 76 -3.17 12.40 0.14
N ASN A 77 -1.88 12.56 -0.11
CA ASN A 77 -0.84 12.48 0.92
C ASN A 77 -0.92 11.17 1.72
N LEU A 78 -1.07 10.06 0.99
CA LEU A 78 -1.12 8.70 1.53
C LEU A 78 0.20 7.99 1.32
N PRO A 79 0.75 7.32 2.35
CA PRO A 79 1.87 6.42 2.15
C PRO A 79 1.56 5.38 1.08
N TYR A 80 2.51 5.12 0.20
CA TYR A 80 2.37 4.23 -0.94
C TYR A 80 3.27 3.02 -0.80
N THR A 81 2.73 1.86 -1.05
CA THR A 81 3.50 0.62 -1.19
C THR A 81 2.99 -0.19 -2.37
N LYS A 82 3.83 -1.04 -2.90
CA LYS A 82 3.56 -1.82 -4.09
C LYS A 82 3.91 -3.29 -3.87
N VAL A 83 3.04 -4.16 -4.34
CA VAL A 83 3.27 -5.60 -4.38
C VAL A 83 3.04 -6.09 -5.80
N THR A 84 4.02 -6.80 -6.36
CA THR A 84 3.89 -7.46 -7.65
C THR A 84 3.65 -8.94 -7.42
N CYS A 85 2.50 -9.44 -7.85
CA CYS A 85 2.16 -10.84 -7.72
C CYS A 85 2.96 -11.73 -8.68
N PHE A 86 3.22 -12.95 -8.27
CA PHE A 86 3.89 -13.97 -9.07
C PHE A 86 3.20 -15.32 -8.89
N ALA A 87 3.38 -16.24 -9.86
CA ALA A 87 2.61 -17.48 -9.91
C ALA A 87 2.80 -18.40 -8.70
N ASP A 88 3.99 -18.43 -8.11
CA ASP A 88 4.31 -19.26 -6.94
C ASP A 88 4.09 -18.53 -5.60
N MET A 89 3.43 -17.39 -5.62
CA MET A 89 3.09 -16.64 -4.41
C MET A 89 2.19 -17.47 -3.49
N ASP A 90 2.55 -17.56 -2.24
CA ASP A 90 1.82 -18.33 -1.23
C ASP A 90 1.26 -17.44 -0.11
N LYS A 91 0.63 -18.07 0.88
CA LYS A 91 0.05 -17.34 2.03
C LYS A 91 1.09 -16.58 2.85
N SER A 92 2.32 -17.08 2.95
CA SER A 92 3.37 -16.38 3.70
C SER A 92 3.86 -15.12 2.99
N ASP A 93 3.84 -15.10 1.65
CA ASP A 93 4.12 -13.90 0.88
C ASP A 93 3.05 -12.82 1.07
N VAL A 94 1.79 -13.24 1.25
CA VAL A 94 0.65 -12.34 1.45
C VAL A 94 0.55 -11.86 2.89
N LEU A 95 0.70 -12.77 3.87
CA LEU A 95 0.46 -12.48 5.29
C LEU A 95 1.71 -12.09 6.07
N GLY A 96 2.88 -12.50 5.61
CA GLY A 96 4.13 -12.34 6.33
C GLY A 96 4.64 -13.65 6.91
N SER A 97 5.80 -13.60 7.55
CA SER A 97 6.52 -14.77 7.99
C SER A 97 6.88 -14.69 9.47
N ILE A 98 6.93 -15.86 10.10
CA ILE A 98 7.47 -16.01 11.45
C ILE A 98 8.91 -16.48 11.32
N LEU A 99 9.85 -15.68 11.78
CA LEU A 99 11.28 -15.95 11.66
C LEU A 99 11.92 -16.11 13.04
N PRO A 100 12.89 -17.04 13.19
CA PRO A 100 13.66 -17.17 14.41
C PRO A 100 14.62 -15.98 14.57
N VAL A 101 14.68 -15.42 15.77
CA VAL A 101 15.59 -14.33 16.12
C VAL A 101 16.36 -14.75 17.38
N LEU A 102 17.67 -14.51 17.39
CA LEU A 102 18.47 -14.71 18.59
C LEU A 102 18.08 -13.67 19.65
N SER A 103 17.76 -14.12 20.84
CA SER A 103 17.45 -13.22 21.95
C SER A 103 18.71 -12.50 22.42
N GLU A 104 18.72 -11.19 22.36
CA GLU A 104 19.83 -10.36 22.85
C GLU A 104 19.84 -10.22 24.39
N LYS A 105 18.85 -10.79 25.08
CA LYS A 105 18.59 -10.46 26.49
C LYS A 105 19.39 -11.21 27.54
N ASP A 106 20.11 -12.28 27.22
CA ASP A 106 20.92 -12.99 28.19
C ASP A 106 22.09 -13.72 27.54
N ASP A 107 23.31 -13.39 27.98
CA ASP A 107 24.58 -14.05 27.60
C ASP A 107 24.69 -15.55 27.93
N LYS A 108 23.63 -16.18 28.41
CA LYS A 108 23.67 -17.55 28.95
C LYS A 108 22.63 -18.53 28.42
N SER A 109 21.71 -18.12 27.57
CA SER A 109 20.75 -19.06 26.98
C SER A 109 20.65 -18.89 25.49
N ASP A 110 20.99 -19.93 24.74
CA ASP A 110 20.72 -20.08 23.31
C ASP A 110 19.20 -20.13 23.01
N THR A 111 18.43 -19.24 23.60
CA THR A 111 16.98 -19.20 23.40
C THR A 111 16.66 -18.49 22.08
N VAL A 112 16.05 -19.24 21.16
CA VAL A 112 15.55 -18.73 19.90
C VAL A 112 14.14 -18.19 20.14
N GLU A 113 13.94 -16.89 19.91
CA GLU A 113 12.61 -16.28 19.85
C GLU A 113 12.10 -16.30 18.42
N TYR A 114 10.79 -16.53 18.25
CA TYR A 114 10.13 -16.41 16.95
C TYR A 114 9.41 -15.08 16.87
N ARG A 115 9.70 -14.30 15.84
CA ARG A 115 9.03 -13.02 15.55
C ARG A 115 8.25 -13.08 14.28
N TYR A 116 7.06 -12.49 14.33
CA TYR A 116 6.24 -12.26 13.15
C TYR A 116 6.71 -11.01 12.42
N TYR A 117 6.99 -11.16 11.13
CA TYR A 117 7.30 -10.07 10.23
C TYR A 117 6.15 -9.91 9.23
N PRO A 118 5.32 -8.85 9.36
CA PRO A 118 4.21 -8.64 8.44
C PRO A 118 4.70 -8.34 7.02
N SER A 119 3.94 -8.82 6.04
CA SER A 119 4.17 -8.44 4.64
C SER A 119 3.81 -6.97 4.39
N GLU A 120 4.21 -6.44 3.23
CA GLU A 120 3.81 -5.09 2.83
C GLU A 120 2.28 -4.96 2.68
N ILE A 121 1.60 -6.04 2.29
CA ILE A 121 0.13 -6.07 2.22
C ILE A 121 -0.49 -5.87 3.59
N VAL A 122 -0.01 -6.60 4.59
CA VAL A 122 -0.50 -6.49 5.99
C VAL A 122 -0.17 -5.11 6.54
N ARG A 123 1.03 -4.61 6.33
CA ARG A 123 1.43 -3.27 6.79
C ARG A 123 0.53 -2.17 6.19
N ALA A 124 0.27 -2.26 4.89
CA ALA A 124 -0.62 -1.30 4.22
C ALA A 124 -2.05 -1.38 4.76
N TYR A 125 -2.55 -2.59 4.98
CA TYR A 125 -3.89 -2.82 5.51
C TYR A 125 -4.05 -2.28 6.94
N GLU A 126 -3.13 -2.61 7.82
CA GLU A 126 -3.17 -2.17 9.24
C GLU A 126 -3.01 -0.65 9.39
N ASN A 127 -2.20 -0.04 8.56
CA ASN A 127 -1.89 1.39 8.65
C ASN A 127 -2.71 2.26 7.70
N GLY A 128 -3.57 1.67 6.88
CA GLY A 128 -4.41 2.42 5.93
C GLY A 128 -3.60 3.14 4.85
N TRP A 129 -2.60 2.47 4.31
CA TRP A 129 -1.78 2.98 3.21
C TRP A 129 -2.44 2.70 1.85
N LEU A 130 -2.00 3.40 0.83
CA LEU A 130 -2.35 3.08 -0.55
C LEU A 130 -1.49 1.89 -1.00
N LEU A 131 -2.15 0.76 -1.23
CA LEU A 131 -1.51 -0.46 -1.72
C LEU A 131 -1.81 -0.65 -3.21
N GLU A 132 -0.78 -0.70 -4.03
CA GLU A 132 -0.88 -1.11 -5.42
C GLU A 132 -0.55 -2.59 -5.56
N ILE A 133 -1.49 -3.36 -6.09
CA ILE A 133 -1.31 -4.78 -6.40
C ILE A 133 -1.18 -4.92 -7.91
N GLN A 134 0.00 -5.30 -8.37
CA GLN A 134 0.30 -5.49 -9.79
C GLN A 134 0.23 -6.97 -10.15
N GLU A 135 -0.16 -7.25 -11.38
CA GLU A 135 -0.22 -8.62 -11.94
C GLU A 135 -1.06 -9.59 -11.10
N SER A 136 -2.18 -9.11 -10.54
CA SER A 136 -3.03 -9.90 -9.64
C SER A 136 -3.64 -11.16 -10.27
N THR A 137 -3.72 -11.21 -11.58
CA THR A 137 -4.28 -12.35 -12.31
C THR A 137 -3.39 -13.59 -12.36
N VAL A 138 -2.11 -13.46 -12.02
CA VAL A 138 -1.16 -14.59 -12.01
C VAL A 138 -1.11 -15.31 -10.67
N ILE A 139 -1.69 -14.73 -9.62
CA ILE A 139 -1.70 -15.34 -8.28
C ILE A 139 -2.62 -16.56 -8.25
N ARG A 140 -2.19 -17.62 -7.58
CA ARG A 140 -3.01 -18.83 -7.44
C ARG A 140 -4.16 -18.61 -6.45
N ASP A 141 -5.26 -19.29 -6.69
CA ASP A 141 -6.46 -19.18 -5.85
C ASP A 141 -6.21 -19.55 -4.37
N ASP A 142 -5.31 -20.51 -4.13
CA ASP A 142 -4.96 -20.95 -2.77
C ASP A 142 -4.15 -19.93 -1.97
N ALA A 143 -3.52 -18.98 -2.62
CA ALA A 143 -2.83 -17.87 -1.97
C ALA A 143 -3.79 -16.73 -1.59
N VAL A 144 -4.91 -16.61 -2.30
CA VAL A 144 -5.94 -15.57 -2.07
C VAL A 144 -6.95 -16.00 -1.02
N LEU A 145 -7.30 -17.27 -1.00
CA LEU A 145 -8.24 -17.87 -0.07
C LEU A 145 -7.57 -18.22 1.27
#